data_752f3b03b93c9bfb7ee6b4da174934a1
#
_entry.id   752f3b03b93c9bfb7ee6b4da174934a1
#
_cell.length_a   1.000
_cell.length_b   1.000
_cell.length_c   1.000
_cell.angle_alpha   90.00
_cell.angle_beta   90.00
_cell.angle_gamma   90.00
#
_symmetry.space_group_name_H-M   'P 1'
#
loop_
_entity.id
_entity.type
_entity.pdbx_description
1 polymer ?
#
loop_
_entity_poly.entity_id
_entity_poly.type
_entity_poly.pdbx_seq_one_letter_code
_entity_poly.pdbx_strand_id
1 'polypeptide(L)'
;MKQVKEKEYEEFQQYLYNKAHGYIWTPDTLELICGGNDNEPERIGRQVLEMLGRVHNEHISHMTSDKHKKYVIRSLRKGETDLLKDFLYEAIFIPKGTEPPARDIIEKPELRVYTDDFGIRKGDNCLVADFGGKVVGAVWTRIMDDYGHVDDETPSFAISLYKEYRGQGIGSQLMVKMLELLKWQGYERASLAVQKANYAVKMYKDVGFKTVGENAEEYIMVCEL
;
A
#
# COMPACT_ATOMS: atom_id res chain seq x y z
N MET A 1 -6.90 -5.28 32.05
CA MET A 1 -8.05 -4.50 31.56
C MET A 1 -7.66 -3.33 30.66
N LYS A 2 -6.69 -2.44 30.99
CA LYS A 2 -6.26 -1.35 30.09
C LYS A 2 -5.69 -1.85 28.75
N GLN A 3 -4.80 -2.85 28.75
CA GLN A 3 -4.17 -3.39 27.53
C GLN A 3 -5.15 -4.08 26.57
N VAL A 4 -6.20 -4.73 27.08
CA VAL A 4 -7.24 -5.37 26.24
C VAL A 4 -8.06 -4.30 25.50
N LYS A 5 -8.43 -3.22 26.18
CA LYS A 5 -9.17 -2.10 25.55
C LYS A 5 -8.35 -1.33 24.50
N GLU A 6 -7.04 -1.24 24.68
CA GLU A 6 -6.15 -0.60 23.72
C GLU A 6 -6.02 -1.42 22.44
N LYS A 7 -5.87 -2.75 22.57
CA LYS A 7 -5.83 -3.67 21.42
C LYS A 7 -7.16 -3.70 20.66
N GLU A 8 -8.29 -3.73 21.36
CA GLU A 8 -9.64 -3.65 20.75
C GLU A 8 -9.86 -2.32 20.01
N TYR A 9 -9.31 -1.22 20.53
CA TYR A 9 -9.37 0.08 19.88
C TYR A 9 -8.52 0.12 18.60
N GLU A 10 -7.31 -0.45 18.62
CA GLU A 10 -6.45 -0.55 17.46
C GLU A 10 -7.06 -1.43 16.36
N GLU A 11 -7.62 -2.59 16.73
CA GLU A 11 -8.33 -3.47 15.79
C GLU A 11 -9.57 -2.77 15.19
N PHE A 12 -10.27 -1.96 15.98
CA PHE A 12 -11.38 -1.15 15.51
C PHE A 12 -10.96 -0.02 14.57
N GLN A 13 -9.86 0.68 14.84
CA GLN A 13 -9.30 1.68 13.94
C GLN A 13 -8.87 1.05 12.62
N GLN A 14 -8.24 -0.13 12.65
CA GLN A 14 -7.92 -0.90 11.46
C GLN A 14 -9.18 -1.30 10.67
N TYR A 15 -10.23 -1.67 11.36
CA TYR A 15 -11.54 -1.95 10.75
C TYR A 15 -12.09 -0.73 10.00
N LEU A 16 -12.15 0.42 10.66
CA LEU A 16 -12.63 1.66 10.04
C LEU A 16 -11.79 2.07 8.84
N TYR A 17 -10.47 1.96 8.96
CA TYR A 17 -9.54 2.20 7.87
C TYR A 17 -9.82 1.27 6.69
N ASN A 18 -9.88 -0.02 6.92
CA ASN A 18 -10.12 -1.02 5.88
C ASN A 18 -11.47 -0.78 5.17
N LYS A 19 -12.51 -0.45 5.92
CA LYS A 19 -13.84 -0.20 5.36
C LYS A 19 -13.91 1.10 4.56
N ALA A 20 -13.31 2.17 5.03
CA ALA A 20 -13.20 3.43 4.30
C ALA A 20 -12.43 3.29 2.97
N HIS A 21 -11.58 2.24 2.88
CA HIS A 21 -10.77 1.95 1.71
C HIS A 21 -11.27 0.77 0.85
N GLY A 22 -12.52 0.35 1.04
CA GLY A 22 -13.19 -0.65 0.20
C GLY A 22 -12.97 -2.12 0.58
N TYR A 23 -12.52 -2.39 1.80
CA TYR A 23 -12.45 -3.77 2.31
C TYR A 23 -13.81 -4.27 2.77
N ILE A 24 -14.22 -5.44 2.28
CA ILE A 24 -15.49 -6.09 2.66
C ILE A 24 -15.27 -6.88 3.95
N TRP A 25 -16.05 -6.56 4.98
CA TRP A 25 -16.12 -7.33 6.23
C TRP A 25 -17.36 -8.21 6.23
N THR A 26 -17.22 -9.39 6.80
CA THR A 26 -18.35 -10.30 6.99
C THR A 26 -19.02 -10.05 8.35
N PRO A 27 -20.32 -10.40 8.52
CA PRO A 27 -21.03 -10.26 9.79
C PRO A 27 -20.34 -10.94 10.98
N ASP A 28 -19.64 -12.06 10.75
CA ASP A 28 -18.95 -12.85 11.77
C ASP A 28 -17.79 -12.09 12.43
N THR A 29 -17.18 -11.14 11.74
CA THR A 29 -16.09 -10.31 12.30
C THR A 29 -16.63 -9.20 13.20
N LEU A 30 -17.87 -8.75 12.98
CA LEU A 30 -18.57 -7.78 13.84
C LEU A 30 -18.99 -8.40 15.18
N GLU A 31 -19.38 -9.67 15.20
CA GLU A 31 -19.72 -10.40 16.44
C GLU A 31 -18.51 -10.57 17.36
N LEU A 32 -17.30 -10.76 16.81
CA LEU A 32 -16.07 -10.89 17.60
C LEU A 32 -15.67 -9.58 18.32
N ILE A 33 -16.02 -8.44 17.78
CA ILE A 33 -15.69 -7.11 18.32
C ILE A 33 -16.75 -6.67 19.35
N CYS A 34 -18.01 -7.14 19.21
CA CYS A 34 -19.15 -6.75 20.03
C CYS A 34 -19.53 -7.78 21.11
N GLY A 35 -18.82 -8.89 21.23
CA GLY A 35 -19.13 -10.00 22.13
C GLY A 35 -18.79 -9.74 23.59
N GLY A 36 -19.63 -9.00 24.29
CA GLY A 36 -19.57 -8.83 25.74
C GLY A 36 -20.91 -8.35 26.30
N ASN A 37 -21.41 -9.06 27.25
CA ASN A 37 -22.71 -9.02 27.87
C ASN A 37 -22.95 -7.71 28.65
N ASP A 38 -23.47 -6.65 28.01
CA ASP A 38 -24.14 -5.50 28.65
C ASP A 38 -24.74 -4.56 27.59
N ASN A 39 -25.88 -3.88 27.90
CA ASN A 39 -26.67 -3.03 27.00
C ASN A 39 -25.93 -1.82 26.37
N GLU A 40 -24.68 -1.61 26.65
CA GLU A 40 -23.82 -0.59 26.08
C GLU A 40 -23.29 -0.96 24.67
N PRO A 41 -23.02 -2.24 24.32
CA PRO A 41 -22.58 -2.63 23.01
C PRO A 41 -23.55 -2.32 21.87
N GLU A 42 -24.87 -2.45 22.11
CA GLU A 42 -25.87 -2.14 21.08
C GLU A 42 -25.94 -0.64 20.73
N ARG A 43 -25.68 0.22 21.72
CA ARG A 43 -25.63 1.67 21.50
C ARG A 43 -24.39 2.07 20.75
N ILE A 44 -23.24 1.51 21.12
CA ILE A 44 -21.94 1.72 20.43
C ILE A 44 -22.04 1.14 19.02
N GLY A 45 -22.58 -0.05 18.85
CA GLY A 45 -22.80 -0.67 17.55
C GLY A 45 -23.68 0.17 16.62
N ARG A 46 -24.77 0.76 17.13
CA ARG A 46 -25.63 1.69 16.36
C ARG A 46 -24.91 2.98 16.00
N GLN A 47 -24.20 3.61 16.91
CA GLN A 47 -23.40 4.81 16.63
C GLN A 47 -22.32 4.54 15.60
N VAL A 48 -21.68 3.39 15.67
CA VAL A 48 -20.69 2.92 14.70
C VAL A 48 -21.34 2.69 13.34
N LEU A 49 -22.50 2.03 13.28
CA LEU A 49 -23.24 1.83 12.02
C LEU A 49 -23.74 3.15 11.41
N GLU A 50 -24.18 4.11 12.22
CA GLU A 50 -24.55 5.44 11.74
C GLU A 50 -23.34 6.22 11.22
N MET A 51 -22.21 6.17 11.93
CA MET A 51 -20.96 6.80 11.51
C MET A 51 -20.42 6.13 10.23
N LEU A 52 -20.49 4.81 10.14
CA LEU A 52 -20.13 4.05 8.94
C LEU A 52 -21.09 4.34 7.78
N GLY A 53 -22.36 4.55 8.05
CA GLY A 53 -23.35 5.00 7.05
C GLY A 53 -23.03 6.38 6.50
N ARG A 54 -22.59 7.33 7.34
CA ARG A 54 -22.14 8.66 6.91
C ARG A 54 -20.87 8.59 6.08
N VAL A 55 -19.85 7.88 6.56
CA VAL A 55 -18.59 7.65 5.81
C VAL A 55 -18.87 6.94 4.50
N HIS A 56 -19.77 5.96 4.49
CA HIS A 56 -20.19 5.27 3.26
C HIS A 56 -20.90 6.21 2.27
N ASN A 57 -21.79 7.07 2.76
CA ASN A 57 -22.51 8.04 1.92
C ASN A 57 -21.58 9.15 1.41
N GLU A 58 -20.64 9.63 2.23
CA GLU A 58 -19.60 10.57 1.80
C GLU A 58 -18.67 9.92 0.78
N HIS A 59 -18.30 8.65 0.98
CA HIS A 59 -17.48 7.89 0.04
C HIS A 59 -18.21 7.62 -1.28
N ILE A 60 -19.50 7.30 -1.24
CA ILE A 60 -20.35 7.18 -2.46
C ILE A 60 -20.45 8.52 -3.17
N SER A 61 -20.60 9.64 -2.45
CA SER A 61 -20.65 10.97 -3.09
C SER A 61 -19.32 11.35 -3.76
N HIS A 62 -18.19 10.94 -3.18
CA HIS A 62 -16.87 11.06 -3.82
C HIS A 62 -16.68 10.06 -4.96
N MET A 63 -17.21 8.83 -4.86
CA MET A 63 -17.17 7.85 -5.95
C MET A 63 -18.07 8.21 -7.13
N THR A 64 -19.20 8.93 -6.90
CA THR A 64 -20.06 9.40 -7.99
C THR A 64 -19.45 10.53 -8.81
N SER A 65 -18.44 11.25 -8.29
CA SER A 65 -17.64 12.20 -9.08
C SER A 65 -16.60 11.51 -9.98
N ASP A 66 -16.31 10.22 -9.74
CA ASP A 66 -15.26 9.44 -10.41
C ASP A 66 -15.88 8.26 -11.20
N LYS A 67 -16.86 8.59 -12.06
CA LYS A 67 -17.69 7.63 -12.85
C LYS A 67 -16.91 6.68 -13.78
N HIS A 68 -15.57 6.68 -13.75
CA HIS A 68 -14.74 5.89 -14.66
C HIS A 68 -13.69 4.99 -13.98
N LYS A 69 -13.59 4.94 -12.65
CA LYS A 69 -12.62 4.03 -12.00
C LYS A 69 -13.14 2.59 -12.01
N LYS A 70 -12.58 1.80 -12.91
CA LYS A 70 -12.89 0.38 -13.05
C LYS A 70 -12.05 -0.52 -12.14
N TYR A 71 -11.32 0.01 -11.14
CA TYR A 71 -10.46 -0.74 -10.25
C TYR A 71 -10.63 -0.32 -8.79
N VAL A 72 -10.29 -1.20 -7.88
CA VAL A 72 -10.22 -0.95 -6.43
C VAL A 72 -8.79 -1.12 -5.94
N ILE A 73 -8.38 -0.29 -4.96
CA ILE A 73 -7.11 -0.49 -4.26
C ILE A 73 -7.42 -1.26 -2.98
N ARG A 74 -6.72 -2.36 -2.75
CA ARG A 74 -6.89 -3.24 -1.60
C ARG A 74 -5.55 -3.82 -1.14
N SER A 75 -5.51 -4.35 0.07
CA SER A 75 -4.36 -5.14 0.51
C SER A 75 -4.18 -6.41 -0.33
N LEU A 76 -2.94 -6.84 -0.43
CA LEU A 76 -2.57 -8.13 -0.98
C LEU A 76 -3.22 -9.24 -0.13
N ARG A 77 -3.90 -10.20 -0.77
CA ARG A 77 -4.54 -11.31 -0.08
C ARG A 77 -3.53 -12.41 0.24
N LYS A 78 -3.85 -13.20 1.26
CA LYS A 78 -3.10 -14.45 1.53
C LYS A 78 -3.16 -15.35 0.29
N GLY A 79 -2.00 -15.77 -0.19
CA GLY A 79 -1.90 -16.59 -1.42
C GLY A 79 -1.66 -15.79 -2.70
N GLU A 80 -1.63 -14.45 -2.65
CA GLU A 80 -1.28 -13.59 -3.79
C GLU A 80 0.20 -13.13 -3.75
N THR A 81 0.98 -13.56 -2.76
CA THR A 81 2.36 -13.07 -2.53
C THR A 81 3.28 -13.34 -3.72
N ASP A 82 3.05 -14.43 -4.45
CA ASP A 82 3.83 -14.76 -5.66
C ASP A 82 3.70 -13.70 -6.77
N LEU A 83 2.59 -12.93 -6.78
CA LEU A 83 2.42 -11.82 -7.72
C LEU A 83 3.50 -10.75 -7.55
N LEU A 84 4.09 -10.60 -6.35
CA LEU A 84 5.15 -9.62 -6.12
C LEU A 84 6.38 -9.89 -6.96
N LYS A 85 6.67 -11.15 -7.32
CA LYS A 85 7.77 -11.48 -8.24
C LYS A 85 7.52 -10.93 -9.65
N ASP A 86 6.29 -11.00 -10.13
CA ASP A 86 5.92 -10.42 -11.42
C ASP A 86 6.03 -8.89 -11.36
N PHE A 87 5.51 -8.28 -10.30
CA PHE A 87 5.60 -6.83 -10.12
C PHE A 87 7.03 -6.36 -9.84
N LEU A 88 7.88 -7.14 -9.20
CA LEU A 88 9.30 -6.84 -9.06
C LEU A 88 9.98 -6.77 -10.43
N TYR A 89 9.70 -7.72 -11.31
CA TYR A 89 10.22 -7.68 -12.69
C TYR A 89 9.70 -6.45 -13.46
N GLU A 90 8.41 -6.13 -13.33
CA GLU A 90 7.82 -4.93 -13.95
C GLU A 90 8.33 -3.59 -13.35
N ALA A 91 8.89 -3.63 -12.12
CA ALA A 91 9.50 -2.46 -11.49
C ALA A 91 10.89 -2.12 -12.04
N ILE A 92 11.57 -3.08 -12.69
CA ILE A 92 12.88 -2.86 -13.28
C ILE A 92 12.75 -1.80 -14.39
N PHE A 93 13.46 -0.68 -14.20
CA PHE A 93 13.51 0.35 -15.22
C PHE A 93 14.37 -0.10 -16.41
N ILE A 94 13.79 -0.04 -17.60
CA ILE A 94 14.48 -0.39 -18.85
C ILE A 94 14.61 0.89 -19.68
N PRO A 95 15.83 1.39 -19.89
CA PRO A 95 16.07 2.57 -20.75
C PRO A 95 15.53 2.33 -22.16
N LYS A 96 15.10 3.43 -22.79
CA LYS A 96 14.59 3.37 -24.18
C LYS A 96 15.65 2.82 -25.12
N GLY A 97 15.31 1.79 -25.89
CA GLY A 97 16.21 1.14 -26.85
C GLY A 97 17.07 0.01 -26.24
N THR A 98 16.85 -0.33 -24.97
CA THR A 98 17.52 -1.47 -24.32
C THR A 98 16.54 -2.65 -24.27
N GLU A 99 17.06 -3.86 -24.50
CA GLU A 99 16.29 -5.09 -24.34
C GLU A 99 16.01 -5.37 -22.85
N PRO A 100 14.81 -5.86 -22.52
CA PRO A 100 14.51 -6.28 -21.15
C PRO A 100 15.47 -7.41 -20.70
N PRO A 101 15.92 -7.39 -19.44
CA PRO A 101 16.71 -8.49 -18.90
C PRO A 101 15.90 -9.79 -18.86
N ALA A 102 16.57 -10.92 -18.81
CA ALA A 102 15.93 -12.21 -18.59
C ALA A 102 15.21 -12.22 -17.23
N ARG A 103 14.09 -12.97 -17.12
CA ARG A 103 13.26 -12.96 -15.90
C ARG A 103 13.97 -13.47 -14.65
N ASP A 104 14.99 -14.28 -14.79
CA ASP A 104 15.81 -14.79 -13.70
C ASP A 104 16.62 -13.70 -12.98
N ILE A 105 16.67 -12.49 -13.52
CA ILE A 105 17.29 -11.33 -12.84
C ILE A 105 16.69 -11.09 -11.46
N ILE A 106 15.40 -11.36 -11.26
CA ILE A 106 14.73 -11.19 -9.97
C ILE A 106 15.20 -12.18 -8.89
N GLU A 107 15.91 -13.24 -9.29
CA GLU A 107 16.48 -14.21 -8.36
C GLU A 107 17.85 -13.77 -7.81
N LYS A 108 18.38 -12.63 -8.27
CA LYS A 108 19.61 -12.06 -7.70
C LYS A 108 19.36 -11.61 -6.25
N PRO A 109 20.33 -11.80 -5.33
CA PRO A 109 20.17 -11.48 -3.93
C PRO A 109 19.69 -10.05 -3.66
N GLU A 110 20.23 -9.07 -4.40
CA GLU A 110 19.87 -7.65 -4.29
C GLU A 110 18.44 -7.32 -4.70
N LEU A 111 17.77 -8.19 -5.47
CA LEU A 111 16.37 -8.05 -5.85
C LEU A 111 15.45 -8.94 -5.02
N ARG A 112 15.91 -10.11 -4.60
CA ARG A 112 15.13 -11.01 -3.76
C ARG A 112 14.73 -10.39 -2.41
N VAL A 113 15.51 -9.46 -1.89
CA VAL A 113 15.19 -8.74 -0.62
C VAL A 113 13.82 -8.08 -0.65
N TYR A 114 13.31 -7.71 -1.83
CA TYR A 114 12.01 -7.06 -2.01
C TYR A 114 10.83 -8.00 -1.83
N THR A 115 11.00 -9.32 -2.06
CA THR A 115 9.90 -10.27 -2.14
C THR A 115 10.05 -11.52 -1.29
N ASP A 116 11.29 -11.91 -0.91
CA ASP A 116 11.52 -13.11 -0.11
C ASP A 116 10.85 -13.00 1.26
N ASP A 117 10.10 -14.06 1.62
CA ASP A 117 9.37 -14.12 2.90
C ASP A 117 8.50 -12.89 3.17
N PHE A 118 7.85 -12.35 2.13
CA PHE A 118 7.04 -11.14 2.25
C PHE A 118 5.79 -11.38 3.12
N GLY A 119 5.52 -10.39 4.00
CA GLY A 119 4.37 -10.40 4.91
C GLY A 119 4.68 -10.88 6.33
N ILE A 120 5.96 -11.17 6.65
CA ILE A 120 6.36 -11.62 7.99
C ILE A 120 7.22 -10.61 8.76
N ARG A 121 7.78 -9.60 8.09
CA ARG A 121 8.65 -8.60 8.71
C ARG A 121 7.86 -7.35 9.07
N LYS A 122 8.28 -6.65 10.14
CA LYS A 122 7.80 -5.30 10.44
C LYS A 122 8.07 -4.40 9.23
N GLY A 123 7.05 -3.63 8.80
CA GLY A 123 7.15 -2.77 7.62
C GLY A 123 6.75 -3.42 6.30
N ASP A 124 6.47 -4.74 6.28
CA ASP A 124 5.90 -5.40 5.11
C ASP A 124 4.44 -4.97 4.92
N ASN A 125 4.20 -4.10 3.97
CA ASN A 125 2.86 -3.69 3.55
C ASN A 125 2.75 -3.81 2.03
N CYS A 126 1.60 -4.24 1.54
CA CYS A 126 1.33 -4.27 0.11
C CYS A 126 -0.11 -3.89 -0.20
N LEU A 127 -0.26 -2.92 -1.10
CA LEU A 127 -1.53 -2.54 -1.71
C LEU A 127 -1.48 -2.87 -3.20
N VAL A 128 -2.60 -3.38 -3.70
CA VAL A 128 -2.75 -3.76 -5.11
C VAL A 128 -3.90 -3.03 -5.75
N ALA A 129 -3.77 -2.72 -7.03
CA ALA A 129 -4.88 -2.28 -7.87
C ALA A 129 -5.54 -3.52 -8.50
N ASP A 130 -6.78 -3.79 -8.10
CA ASP A 130 -7.58 -4.93 -8.57
C ASP A 130 -8.61 -4.41 -9.58
N PHE A 131 -8.52 -4.90 -10.80
CA PHE A 131 -9.42 -4.59 -11.89
C PHE A 131 -10.33 -5.79 -12.19
N GLY A 132 -11.47 -5.84 -11.49
CA GLY A 132 -12.45 -6.91 -11.69
C GLY A 132 -11.93 -8.33 -11.37
N GLY A 133 -11.09 -8.47 -10.34
CA GLY A 133 -10.49 -9.72 -9.91
C GLY A 133 -9.08 -9.98 -10.50
N LYS A 134 -8.60 -9.13 -11.41
CA LYS A 134 -7.23 -9.16 -11.92
C LYS A 134 -6.39 -8.10 -11.23
N VAL A 135 -5.34 -8.48 -10.53
CA VAL A 135 -4.36 -7.53 -9.99
C VAL A 135 -3.52 -6.97 -11.14
N VAL A 136 -3.52 -5.64 -11.30
CA VAL A 136 -2.88 -4.95 -12.43
C VAL A 136 -1.71 -4.07 -12.05
N GLY A 137 -1.49 -3.87 -10.75
CA GLY A 137 -0.38 -3.13 -10.19
C GLY A 137 -0.27 -3.36 -8.70
N ALA A 138 0.92 -3.16 -8.17
CA ALA A 138 1.20 -3.25 -6.74
C ALA A 138 2.15 -2.15 -6.30
N VAL A 139 1.96 -1.68 -5.07
CA VAL A 139 2.93 -0.92 -4.29
C VAL A 139 3.18 -1.70 -3.00
N TRP A 140 4.43 -1.87 -2.64
CA TRP A 140 4.78 -2.52 -1.38
C TRP A 140 5.94 -1.84 -0.70
N THR A 141 6.03 -2.04 0.60
CA THR A 141 7.07 -1.48 1.45
C THR A 141 7.69 -2.56 2.30
N ARG A 142 8.95 -2.37 2.65
CA ARG A 142 9.71 -3.21 3.55
C ARG A 142 10.85 -2.41 4.17
N ILE A 143 11.20 -2.70 5.41
CA ILE A 143 12.47 -2.24 5.99
C ILE A 143 13.53 -3.25 5.57
N MET A 144 14.45 -2.81 4.71
CA MET A 144 15.47 -3.67 4.09
C MET A 144 16.69 -2.85 3.68
N ASP A 145 17.83 -3.52 3.57
CA ASP A 145 19.06 -2.93 3.04
C ASP A 145 19.04 -3.01 1.52
N ASP A 146 18.31 -2.07 0.92
CA ASP A 146 18.17 -1.91 -0.53
C ASP A 146 18.79 -0.61 -1.02
N TYR A 147 18.64 -0.31 -2.31
CA TYR A 147 19.14 0.95 -2.92
C TYR A 147 18.50 2.21 -2.33
N GLY A 148 17.28 2.09 -1.77
CA GLY A 148 16.52 3.16 -1.15
C GLY A 148 16.69 3.25 0.38
N HIS A 149 17.51 2.38 0.98
CA HIS A 149 17.71 2.34 2.42
C HIS A 149 18.27 3.67 2.96
N VAL A 150 17.67 4.18 4.01
CA VAL A 150 18.13 5.37 4.74
C VAL A 150 18.39 5.07 6.22
N ASP A 151 17.56 4.21 6.83
CA ASP A 151 17.70 3.71 8.21
C ASP A 151 16.73 2.53 8.48
N ASP A 152 16.87 1.91 9.66
CA ASP A 152 16.09 0.73 10.06
C ASP A 152 14.66 1.04 10.53
N GLU A 153 14.22 2.30 10.47
CA GLU A 153 12.87 2.72 10.86
C GLU A 153 12.06 3.23 9.65
N THR A 154 12.72 3.44 8.52
CA THR A 154 12.14 4.00 7.30
C THR A 154 11.86 2.91 6.26
N PRO A 155 10.59 2.53 6.03
CA PRO A 155 10.25 1.57 5.00
C PRO A 155 10.61 2.08 3.59
N SER A 156 11.26 1.21 2.80
CA SER A 156 11.57 1.46 1.40
C SER A 156 10.44 0.98 0.51
N PHE A 157 10.13 1.76 -0.54
CA PHE A 157 9.04 1.52 -1.50
C PHE A 157 9.50 0.80 -2.75
N ALA A 158 8.66 -0.12 -3.22
CA ALA A 158 8.67 -0.58 -4.59
C ALA A 158 7.25 -0.47 -5.17
N ILE A 159 7.14 -0.11 -6.45
CA ILE A 159 5.87 0.01 -7.15
C ILE A 159 6.02 -0.35 -8.61
N SER A 160 5.05 -1.07 -9.14
CA SER A 160 4.91 -1.26 -10.58
C SER A 160 3.46 -1.52 -10.99
N LEU A 161 3.20 -1.35 -12.28
CA LEU A 161 1.96 -1.72 -12.95
C LEU A 161 2.32 -2.42 -14.26
N TYR A 162 1.46 -3.33 -14.70
CA TYR A 162 1.54 -3.82 -16.06
C TYR A 162 1.44 -2.66 -17.07
N LYS A 163 2.15 -2.76 -18.18
CA LYS A 163 2.35 -1.65 -19.14
C LYS A 163 1.05 -1.02 -19.62
N GLU A 164 0.03 -1.84 -19.89
CA GLU A 164 -1.28 -1.41 -20.37
C GLU A 164 -2.10 -0.58 -19.37
N TYR A 165 -1.70 -0.59 -18.09
CA TYR A 165 -2.37 0.17 -17.01
C TYR A 165 -1.59 1.40 -16.56
N ARG A 166 -0.43 1.66 -17.16
CA ARG A 166 0.40 2.85 -16.85
C ARG A 166 -0.23 4.12 -17.44
N GLY A 167 0.14 5.28 -16.90
CA GLY A 167 -0.32 6.58 -17.39
C GLY A 167 -1.77 6.93 -17.08
N GLN A 168 -2.47 6.13 -16.27
CA GLN A 168 -3.89 6.29 -15.91
C GLN A 168 -4.11 6.80 -14.48
N GLY A 169 -3.06 7.27 -13.80
CA GLY A 169 -3.13 7.77 -12.42
C GLY A 169 -3.17 6.69 -11.34
N ILE A 170 -3.22 5.39 -11.71
CA ILE A 170 -3.29 4.27 -10.76
C ILE A 170 -2.07 4.25 -9.83
N GLY A 171 -0.86 4.45 -10.39
CA GLY A 171 0.38 4.48 -9.62
C GLY A 171 0.38 5.57 -8.55
N SER A 172 -0.02 6.79 -8.91
CA SER A 172 -0.12 7.89 -7.93
C SER A 172 -1.09 7.58 -6.81
N GLN A 173 -2.23 6.94 -7.10
CA GLN A 173 -3.21 6.56 -6.08
C GLN A 173 -2.70 5.44 -5.18
N LEU A 174 -2.01 4.44 -5.73
CA LEU A 174 -1.34 3.40 -4.93
C LEU A 174 -0.32 4.03 -3.98
N MET A 175 0.50 4.98 -4.45
CA MET A 175 1.48 5.69 -3.62
C MET A 175 0.81 6.47 -2.49
N VAL A 176 -0.18 7.31 -2.81
CA VAL A 176 -0.91 8.09 -1.79
C VAL A 176 -1.51 7.19 -0.73
N LYS A 177 -2.18 6.09 -1.13
CA LYS A 177 -2.80 5.14 -0.19
C LYS A 177 -1.77 4.42 0.68
N MET A 178 -0.61 4.11 0.15
CA MET A 178 0.45 3.48 0.95
C MET A 178 1.06 4.49 1.93
N LEU A 179 1.27 5.75 1.53
CA LEU A 179 1.74 6.80 2.45
C LEU A 179 0.74 7.03 3.59
N GLU A 180 -0.57 7.07 3.30
CA GLU A 180 -1.63 7.14 4.31
C GLU A 180 -1.57 5.94 5.27
N LEU A 181 -1.36 4.73 4.76
CA LEU A 181 -1.23 3.51 5.57
C LEU A 181 -0.02 3.56 6.50
N LEU A 182 1.14 3.94 5.98
CA LEU A 182 2.38 4.05 6.77
C LEU A 182 2.25 5.11 7.87
N LYS A 183 1.70 6.27 7.54
CA LYS A 183 1.42 7.32 8.52
C LYS A 183 0.50 6.82 9.64
N TRP A 184 -0.55 6.11 9.28
CA TRP A 184 -1.47 5.51 10.24
C TRP A 184 -0.78 4.48 11.15
N GLN A 185 0.18 3.72 10.61
CA GLN A 185 1.01 2.78 11.37
C GLN A 185 2.06 3.44 12.26
N GLY A 186 2.19 4.79 12.21
CA GLY A 186 3.11 5.56 13.03
C GLY A 186 4.52 5.67 12.45
N TYR A 187 4.73 5.37 11.17
CA TYR A 187 5.99 5.67 10.51
C TYR A 187 6.09 7.18 10.26
N GLU A 188 7.27 7.74 10.48
CA GLU A 188 7.54 9.17 10.26
C GLU A 188 7.98 9.46 8.83
N ARG A 189 8.60 8.46 8.18
CA ARG A 189 9.19 8.61 6.84
C ARG A 189 9.01 7.35 6.01
N ALA A 190 9.14 7.54 4.70
CA ALA A 190 9.24 6.47 3.73
C ALA A 190 10.30 6.83 2.69
N SER A 191 11.01 5.86 2.14
CA SER A 191 12.09 6.07 1.18
C SER A 191 11.91 5.27 -0.10
N LEU A 192 12.63 5.61 -1.13
CA LEU A 192 12.80 4.84 -2.36
C LEU A 192 14.10 5.23 -3.08
N ALA A 193 14.60 4.34 -3.92
CA ALA A 193 15.55 4.67 -4.96
C ALA A 193 14.86 4.67 -6.32
N VAL A 194 15.29 5.57 -7.21
CA VAL A 194 14.75 5.66 -8.57
C VAL A 194 15.81 6.14 -9.55
N GLN A 195 15.89 5.47 -10.70
CA GLN A 195 16.78 5.91 -11.75
C GLN A 195 16.39 7.30 -12.28
N LYS A 196 17.38 8.20 -12.45
CA LYS A 196 17.20 9.60 -12.85
C LYS A 196 16.42 9.73 -14.17
N ALA A 197 16.61 8.77 -15.08
CA ALA A 197 15.92 8.72 -16.36
C ALA A 197 14.48 8.16 -16.30
N ASN A 198 14.03 7.68 -15.12
CA ASN A 198 12.71 7.11 -14.97
C ASN A 198 11.66 8.22 -14.92
N TYR A 199 10.63 8.12 -15.77
CA TYR A 199 9.50 9.06 -15.80
C TYR A 199 8.73 9.13 -14.47
N ALA A 200 8.81 8.09 -13.64
CA ALA A 200 8.15 8.03 -12.33
C ALA A 200 8.71 9.03 -11.31
N VAL A 201 9.92 9.58 -11.53
CA VAL A 201 10.51 10.64 -10.68
C VAL A 201 9.54 11.80 -10.48
N LYS A 202 8.82 12.22 -11.54
CA LYS A 202 7.82 13.27 -11.43
C LYS A 202 6.68 12.85 -10.49
N MET A 203 6.15 11.65 -10.64
CA MET A 203 5.08 11.11 -9.81
C MET A 203 5.49 11.10 -8.32
N TYR A 204 6.71 10.63 -8.01
CA TYR A 204 7.21 10.61 -6.63
C TYR A 204 7.29 12.01 -6.03
N LYS A 205 7.79 12.99 -6.79
CA LYS A 205 7.81 14.40 -6.36
C LYS A 205 6.40 14.94 -6.14
N ASP A 206 5.46 14.63 -7.02
CA ASP A 206 4.07 15.09 -6.94
C ASP A 206 3.35 14.52 -5.70
N VAL A 207 3.72 13.33 -5.21
CA VAL A 207 3.16 12.73 -3.98
C VAL A 207 3.97 13.04 -2.71
N GLY A 208 4.99 13.91 -2.79
CA GLY A 208 5.68 14.45 -1.62
C GLY A 208 7.11 13.97 -1.38
N PHE A 209 7.63 13.07 -2.20
CA PHE A 209 9.03 12.63 -2.06
C PHE A 209 10.02 13.73 -2.49
N LYS A 210 11.08 13.89 -1.71
CA LYS A 210 12.19 14.81 -1.96
C LYS A 210 13.48 14.03 -2.12
N THR A 211 14.34 14.45 -3.05
CA THR A 211 15.67 13.90 -3.20
C THR A 211 16.54 14.28 -1.99
N VAL A 212 17.06 13.28 -1.31
CA VAL A 212 17.96 13.44 -0.13
C VAL A 212 19.39 12.99 -0.45
N GLY A 213 19.56 12.20 -1.51
CA GLY A 213 20.85 11.73 -1.97
C GLY A 213 20.78 11.32 -3.45
N GLU A 214 21.94 11.17 -4.06
CA GLU A 214 22.05 10.68 -5.44
C GLU A 214 23.40 10.03 -5.70
N ASN A 215 23.42 9.12 -6.67
CA ASN A 215 24.63 8.60 -7.29
C ASN A 215 24.65 8.95 -8.80
N ALA A 216 25.49 8.30 -9.58
CA ALA A 216 25.59 8.56 -11.02
C ALA A 216 24.24 8.32 -11.76
N GLU A 217 23.49 7.32 -11.35
CA GLU A 217 22.33 6.80 -12.07
C GLU A 217 21.00 7.03 -11.33
N GLU A 218 21.00 7.16 -10.00
CA GLU A 218 19.80 7.12 -9.17
C GLU A 218 19.66 8.32 -8.23
N TYR A 219 18.42 8.64 -7.90
CA TYR A 219 18.05 9.45 -6.76
C TYR A 219 17.64 8.55 -5.59
N ILE A 220 18.07 8.90 -4.38
CA ILE A 220 17.49 8.42 -3.13
C ILE A 220 16.49 9.49 -2.68
N MET A 221 15.24 9.10 -2.50
CA MET A 221 14.17 10.04 -2.18
C MET A 221 13.46 9.62 -0.90
N VAL A 222 13.05 10.62 -0.10
CA VAL A 222 12.32 10.44 1.17
C VAL A 222 11.05 11.28 1.15
N CYS A 223 9.99 10.74 1.71
CA CYS A 223 8.74 11.43 2.00
C CYS A 223 8.53 11.47 3.53
N GLU A 224 8.32 12.65 4.10
CA GLU A 224 7.85 12.83 5.47
C GLU A 224 6.34 12.55 5.50
N LEU A 225 5.84 11.83 6.54
CA LEU A 225 4.47 11.31 6.64
C LEU A 225 3.57 12.10 7.60
#